data_85521b57e8f5d9307a2682e32d065506
#
_entry.id   85521b57e8f5d9307a2682e32d065506
#
_cell.length_a   1.000
_cell.length_b   1.000
_cell.length_c   1.000
_cell.angle_alpha   90.00
_cell.angle_beta   90.00
_cell.angle_gamma   90.00
#
_symmetry.space_group_name_H-M   'P 1'
#
loop_
_entity.id
_entity.type
_entity.pdbx_description
1 polymer ?
#
loop_
_entity_poly.entity_id
_entity_poly.type
_entity_poly.pdbx_seq_one_letter_code
_entity_poly.pdbx_strand_id
1 'polypeptide(L)'
;PIVWVVAESFNKDPAPYTKTFFPREFSLNNYIKIFTDRSVMHFPRMYLNTFIIACFTCVISVFFVLMVAYVMSRMRFRLRRTFMSVVLILGMFPSIMAVSAIYFILKAVGLTGGGMTILALILVYSAGSGAGFYVMKGYMDTIPNSLDEAAILDGCTRSQVFWKIILPICKPMIVYQAIVSFLGPWLDFVMAKVIARTQSDYTVALGLWLMPVSYTHLRAHETLRYL
;
A
#
# COMPACT_ATOMS: atom_id res chain seq x y z
N PRO A 1 22.44 -5.59 -7.65
CA PRO A 1 21.41 -5.38 -8.67
C PRO A 1 20.92 -3.92 -8.73
N ILE A 2 20.70 -3.28 -7.56
CA ILE A 2 20.15 -1.91 -7.51
C ILE A 2 21.08 -0.90 -8.20
N VAL A 3 22.39 -0.95 -7.89
CA VAL A 3 23.38 -0.04 -8.50
C VAL A 3 23.42 -0.19 -10.02
N TRP A 4 23.30 -1.42 -10.51
CA TRP A 4 23.23 -1.68 -11.95
C TRP A 4 21.97 -1.11 -12.60
N VAL A 5 20.80 -1.28 -11.98
CA VAL A 5 19.53 -0.71 -12.48
C VAL A 5 19.60 0.81 -12.54
N VAL A 6 20.16 1.43 -11.50
CA VAL A 6 20.36 2.90 -11.45
C VAL A 6 21.35 3.34 -12.53
N ALA A 7 22.47 2.64 -12.71
CA ALA A 7 23.44 2.97 -13.75
C ALA A 7 22.82 2.83 -15.14
N GLU A 8 22.08 1.74 -15.40
CA GLU A 8 21.43 1.48 -16.69
C GLU A 8 20.33 2.49 -17.02
N SER A 9 19.65 3.05 -16.00
CA SER A 9 18.62 4.07 -16.21
C SER A 9 19.15 5.35 -16.88
N PHE A 10 20.46 5.61 -16.79
CA PHE A 10 21.15 6.73 -17.44
C PHE A 10 21.71 6.38 -18.83
N ASN A 11 21.53 5.13 -19.29
CA ASN A 11 22.03 4.74 -20.60
C ASN A 11 21.14 5.35 -21.70
N LYS A 12 21.76 5.92 -22.74
CA LYS A 12 21.04 6.54 -23.85
C LYS A 12 20.24 5.53 -24.66
N ASP A 13 20.82 4.35 -24.88
CA ASP A 13 20.21 3.25 -25.61
C ASP A 13 20.13 2.00 -24.72
N PRO A 14 19.08 1.88 -23.89
CA PRO A 14 18.93 0.74 -23.02
C PRO A 14 18.67 -0.53 -23.85
N ALA A 15 19.66 -1.42 -23.86
CA ALA A 15 19.54 -2.74 -24.48
C ALA A 15 19.16 -3.78 -23.43
N PRO A 16 18.38 -4.83 -23.78
CA PRO A 16 18.01 -5.89 -22.87
C PRO A 16 19.22 -6.65 -22.29
N TYR A 17 20.35 -6.59 -22.97
CA TYR A 17 21.61 -7.22 -22.59
C TYR A 17 22.76 -6.23 -22.81
N THR A 18 23.14 -5.50 -21.77
CA THR A 18 24.29 -4.61 -21.80
C THR A 18 25.57 -5.39 -21.47
N LYS A 19 26.62 -5.19 -22.27
CA LYS A 19 27.94 -5.81 -22.05
C LYS A 19 28.78 -5.06 -21.00
N THR A 20 28.36 -3.87 -20.59
CA THR A 20 29.11 -2.98 -19.70
C THR A 20 28.26 -2.64 -18.49
N PHE A 21 28.90 -2.63 -17.29
CA PHE A 21 28.24 -2.31 -16.03
C PHE A 21 27.87 -0.83 -15.91
N PHE A 22 28.67 0.06 -16.50
CA PHE A 22 28.40 1.49 -16.53
C PHE A 22 28.00 1.92 -17.94
N PRO A 23 27.05 2.88 -18.07
CA PRO A 23 26.64 3.42 -19.35
C PRO A 23 27.82 4.08 -20.06
N ARG A 24 27.96 3.83 -21.37
CA ARG A 24 28.97 4.48 -22.20
C ARG A 24 28.66 5.95 -22.49
N GLU A 25 27.36 6.25 -22.63
CA GLU A 25 26.86 7.61 -22.80
C GLU A 25 25.80 7.91 -21.76
N PHE A 26 26.07 8.90 -20.91
CA PHE A 26 25.10 9.34 -19.90
C PHE A 26 24.02 10.21 -20.54
N SER A 27 22.75 9.84 -20.35
CA SER A 27 21.60 10.59 -20.85
C SER A 27 20.46 10.60 -19.85
N LEU A 28 19.80 11.75 -19.69
CA LEU A 28 18.56 11.90 -18.94
C LEU A 28 17.32 11.64 -19.78
N ASN A 29 17.48 11.22 -21.03
CA ASN A 29 16.40 11.10 -22.00
C ASN A 29 15.32 10.10 -21.53
N ASN A 30 15.69 9.03 -20.85
CA ASN A 30 14.74 8.05 -20.30
C ASN A 30 13.83 8.68 -19.24
N TYR A 31 14.39 9.54 -18.38
CA TYR A 31 13.62 10.27 -17.38
C TYR A 31 12.70 11.30 -18.04
N ILE A 32 13.18 12.06 -19.03
CA ILE A 32 12.37 13.02 -19.77
C ILE A 32 11.21 12.30 -20.46
N LYS A 33 11.48 11.17 -21.13
CA LYS A 33 10.44 10.36 -21.79
C LYS A 33 9.36 9.88 -20.83
N ILE A 34 9.71 9.40 -19.63
CA ILE A 34 8.73 8.95 -18.62
C ILE A 34 7.76 10.07 -18.25
N PHE A 35 8.22 11.32 -18.18
CA PHE A 35 7.38 12.45 -17.81
C PHE A 35 6.64 13.11 -18.97
N THR A 36 7.17 13.03 -20.19
CA THR A 36 6.64 13.73 -21.38
C THR A 36 5.89 12.82 -22.35
N ASP A 37 6.29 11.56 -22.44
CA ASP A 37 5.68 10.60 -23.37
C ASP A 37 4.35 10.08 -22.81
N ARG A 38 3.27 10.49 -23.49
CA ARG A 38 1.90 10.09 -23.12
C ARG A 38 1.36 8.97 -24.00
N SER A 39 2.14 8.49 -24.98
CA SER A 39 1.69 7.51 -25.97
C SER A 39 1.46 6.13 -25.36
N VAL A 40 2.28 5.73 -24.39
CA VAL A 40 2.20 4.42 -23.74
C VAL A 40 1.55 4.52 -22.35
N MET A 41 1.97 5.48 -21.54
CA MET A 41 1.46 5.62 -20.15
C MET A 41 1.62 7.04 -19.61
N HIS A 42 0.64 7.48 -18.82
CA HIS A 42 0.70 8.74 -18.08
C HIS A 42 1.37 8.56 -16.72
N PHE A 43 2.70 8.38 -16.68
CA PHE A 43 3.43 8.12 -15.43
C PHE A 43 3.16 9.15 -14.33
N PRO A 44 3.15 10.48 -14.57
CA PRO A 44 2.86 11.45 -13.52
C PRO A 44 1.49 11.24 -12.86
N ARG A 45 0.49 10.86 -13.63
CA ARG A 45 -0.85 10.58 -13.11
C ARG A 45 -0.88 9.30 -12.29
N MET A 46 -0.24 8.23 -12.76
CA MET A 46 -0.11 6.99 -12.00
C MET A 46 0.61 7.20 -10.67
N TYR A 47 1.68 8.01 -10.68
CA TYR A 47 2.40 8.39 -9.48
C TYR A 47 1.50 9.15 -8.50
N LEU A 48 0.76 10.15 -8.99
CA LEU A 48 -0.18 10.92 -8.18
C LEU A 48 -1.30 10.03 -7.60
N ASN A 49 -1.89 9.15 -8.42
CA ASN A 49 -2.90 8.20 -7.96
C ASN A 49 -2.37 7.33 -6.82
N THR A 50 -1.19 6.71 -7.02
CA THR A 50 -0.57 5.85 -5.99
C THR A 50 -0.25 6.63 -4.74
N PHE A 51 0.27 7.84 -4.88
CA PHE A 51 0.61 8.70 -3.74
C PHE A 51 -0.63 9.08 -2.92
N ILE A 52 -1.72 9.48 -3.59
CA ILE A 52 -3.00 9.78 -2.93
C ILE A 52 -3.51 8.54 -2.19
N ILE A 53 -3.56 7.38 -2.86
CA ILE A 53 -4.00 6.13 -2.24
C ILE A 53 -3.13 5.82 -1.02
N ALA A 54 -1.81 5.90 -1.15
CA ALA A 54 -0.87 5.58 -0.08
C ALA A 54 -1.02 6.51 1.13
N CYS A 55 -1.16 7.82 0.91
CA CYS A 55 -1.35 8.79 1.99
C CYS A 55 -2.65 8.55 2.76
N PHE A 56 -3.77 8.42 2.06
CA PHE A 56 -5.06 8.19 2.72
C PHE A 56 -5.10 6.83 3.41
N THR A 57 -4.60 5.78 2.77
CA THR A 57 -4.48 4.44 3.37
C THR A 57 -3.63 4.50 4.64
N CYS A 58 -2.48 5.16 4.60
CA CYS A 58 -1.59 5.29 5.75
C CYS A 58 -2.31 5.93 6.95
N VAL A 59 -2.95 7.09 6.75
CA VAL A 59 -3.65 7.81 7.84
C VAL A 59 -4.79 6.96 8.41
N ILE A 60 -5.64 6.42 7.55
CA ILE A 60 -6.81 5.63 7.96
C ILE A 60 -6.35 4.35 8.67
N SER A 61 -5.38 3.62 8.12
CA SER A 61 -4.86 2.38 8.69
C SER A 61 -4.22 2.59 10.05
N VAL A 62 -3.34 3.59 10.18
CA VAL A 62 -2.67 3.89 11.45
C VAL A 62 -3.71 4.22 12.52
N PHE A 63 -4.69 5.06 12.18
CA PHE A 63 -5.76 5.42 13.11
C PHE A 63 -6.53 4.19 13.60
N PHE A 64 -7.06 3.37 12.69
CA PHE A 64 -7.84 2.19 13.07
C PHE A 64 -7.01 1.14 13.79
N VAL A 65 -5.80 0.87 13.35
CA VAL A 65 -4.88 -0.08 13.99
C VAL A 65 -4.58 0.32 15.43
N LEU A 66 -4.31 1.60 15.67
CA LEU A 66 -4.07 2.14 17.02
C LEU A 66 -5.30 2.00 17.92
N MET A 67 -6.47 2.38 17.43
CA MET A 67 -7.71 2.30 18.19
C MET A 67 -8.04 0.86 18.58
N VAL A 68 -8.00 -0.05 17.58
CA VAL A 68 -8.29 -1.46 17.80
C VAL A 68 -7.25 -2.09 18.74
N ALA A 69 -5.96 -1.82 18.54
CA ALA A 69 -4.89 -2.34 19.37
C ALA A 69 -5.04 -1.89 20.84
N TYR A 70 -5.38 -0.61 21.06
CA TYR A 70 -5.60 -0.07 22.40
C TYR A 70 -6.78 -0.74 23.09
N VAL A 71 -7.92 -0.84 22.42
CA VAL A 71 -9.10 -1.53 22.96
C VAL A 71 -8.77 -2.99 23.28
N MET A 72 -8.08 -3.68 22.37
CA MET A 72 -7.68 -5.09 22.54
C MET A 72 -6.57 -5.29 23.56
N SER A 73 -5.77 -4.29 23.87
CA SER A 73 -4.72 -4.39 24.89
C SER A 73 -5.25 -4.04 26.28
N ARG A 74 -5.96 -2.91 26.42
CA ARG A 74 -6.28 -2.29 27.71
C ARG A 74 -7.72 -2.55 28.20
N MET A 75 -8.66 -2.86 27.29
CA MET A 75 -10.05 -3.06 27.68
C MET A 75 -10.38 -4.53 27.85
N ARG A 76 -11.14 -4.86 28.90
CA ARG A 76 -11.65 -6.21 29.16
C ARG A 76 -13.12 -6.26 28.77
N PHE A 77 -13.45 -7.06 27.73
CA PHE A 77 -14.82 -7.32 27.33
C PHE A 77 -15.00 -8.79 26.91
N ARG A 78 -16.25 -9.27 27.01
CA ARG A 78 -16.58 -10.71 26.90
C ARG A 78 -16.14 -11.33 25.58
N LEU A 79 -16.25 -10.61 24.45
CA LEU A 79 -15.96 -11.13 23.11
C LEU A 79 -14.49 -10.95 22.66
N ARG A 80 -13.61 -10.39 23.50
CA ARG A 80 -12.21 -10.10 23.15
C ARG A 80 -11.46 -11.32 22.60
N ARG A 81 -11.55 -12.47 23.28
CA ARG A 81 -10.86 -13.71 22.87
C ARG A 81 -11.41 -14.23 21.56
N THR A 82 -12.73 -14.28 21.44
CA THR A 82 -13.40 -14.75 20.22
C THR A 82 -13.05 -13.89 19.01
N PHE A 83 -13.10 -12.56 19.17
CA PHE A 83 -12.71 -11.62 18.11
C PHE A 83 -11.25 -11.85 17.66
N MET A 84 -10.32 -11.97 18.60
CA MET A 84 -8.92 -12.23 18.29
C MET A 84 -8.73 -13.54 17.53
N SER A 85 -9.40 -14.63 17.97
CA SER A 85 -9.33 -15.93 17.28
C SER A 85 -9.91 -15.86 15.87
N VAL A 86 -11.07 -15.20 15.70
CA VAL A 86 -11.71 -15.04 14.37
C VAL A 86 -10.79 -14.27 13.41
N VAL A 87 -10.20 -13.15 13.84
CA VAL A 87 -9.31 -12.37 12.98
C VAL A 87 -8.06 -13.17 12.62
N LEU A 88 -7.49 -13.96 13.54
CA LEU A 88 -6.37 -14.85 13.24
C LEU A 88 -6.74 -15.89 12.18
N ILE A 89 -7.88 -16.57 12.33
CA ILE A 89 -8.36 -17.57 11.38
C ILE A 89 -8.57 -16.91 10.00
N LEU A 90 -9.22 -15.74 9.96
CA LEU A 90 -9.43 -15.00 8.71
C LEU A 90 -8.11 -14.58 8.07
N GLY A 91 -7.10 -14.22 8.88
CA GLY A 91 -5.75 -13.86 8.40
C GLY A 91 -4.97 -15.03 7.79
N MET A 92 -5.38 -16.28 8.04
CA MET A 92 -4.77 -17.47 7.43
C MET A 92 -5.29 -17.75 6.01
N PHE A 93 -6.38 -17.12 5.59
CA PHE A 93 -6.90 -17.29 4.23
C PHE A 93 -5.95 -16.63 3.21
N PRO A 94 -5.65 -17.32 2.09
CA PRO A 94 -4.85 -16.74 1.03
C PRO A 94 -5.48 -15.45 0.50
N SER A 95 -4.73 -14.35 0.53
CA SER A 95 -5.20 -13.03 0.10
C SER A 95 -5.74 -13.02 -1.34
N ILE A 96 -5.17 -13.86 -2.22
CA ILE A 96 -5.60 -13.96 -3.60
C ILE A 96 -7.04 -14.47 -3.76
N MET A 97 -7.51 -15.33 -2.85
CA MET A 97 -8.90 -15.77 -2.85
C MET A 97 -9.87 -14.65 -2.44
N ALA A 98 -9.43 -13.79 -1.53
CA ALA A 98 -10.21 -12.65 -1.08
C ALA A 98 -10.40 -11.59 -2.17
N VAL A 99 -9.48 -11.49 -3.13
CA VAL A 99 -9.52 -10.49 -4.22
C VAL A 99 -10.84 -10.55 -4.99
N SER A 100 -11.28 -11.76 -5.38
CA SER A 100 -12.54 -11.94 -6.12
C SER A 100 -13.76 -11.55 -5.30
N ALA A 101 -13.79 -11.95 -4.02
CA ALA A 101 -14.89 -11.61 -3.12
C ALA A 101 -14.96 -10.08 -2.90
N ILE A 102 -13.83 -9.44 -2.66
CA ILE A 102 -13.73 -7.97 -2.50
C ILE A 102 -14.23 -7.27 -3.75
N TYR A 103 -13.85 -7.75 -4.93
CA TYR A 103 -14.32 -7.17 -6.20
C TYR A 103 -15.86 -7.22 -6.32
N PHE A 104 -16.49 -8.37 -6.01
CA PHE A 104 -17.94 -8.48 -6.06
C PHE A 104 -18.65 -7.60 -5.03
N ILE A 105 -18.08 -7.46 -3.82
CA ILE A 105 -18.60 -6.54 -2.80
C ILE A 105 -18.52 -5.09 -3.30
N LEU A 106 -17.37 -4.65 -3.81
CA LEU A 106 -17.19 -3.31 -4.35
C LEU A 106 -18.12 -3.03 -5.52
N LYS A 107 -18.34 -4.03 -6.37
CA LYS A 107 -19.29 -3.94 -7.49
C LYS A 107 -20.72 -3.79 -7.01
N ALA A 108 -21.14 -4.54 -6.01
CA ALA A 108 -22.47 -4.45 -5.42
C ALA A 108 -22.73 -3.08 -4.77
N VAL A 109 -21.70 -2.46 -4.21
CA VAL A 109 -21.78 -1.10 -3.61
C VAL A 109 -21.60 0.02 -4.66
N GLY A 110 -21.30 -0.32 -5.93
CA GLY A 110 -21.12 0.66 -7.01
C GLY A 110 -19.76 1.35 -7.03
N LEU A 111 -18.75 0.81 -6.37
CA LEU A 111 -17.40 1.41 -6.27
C LEU A 111 -16.42 0.94 -7.37
N THR A 112 -16.87 0.13 -8.34
CA THR A 112 -16.00 -0.44 -9.40
C THR A 112 -16.08 0.30 -10.74
N GLY A 113 -16.31 1.59 -10.74
CA GLY A 113 -16.41 2.39 -11.98
C GLY A 113 -16.63 3.86 -11.73
N GLY A 114 -16.74 4.65 -12.81
CA GLY A 114 -17.14 6.07 -12.71
C GLY A 114 -16.18 6.96 -11.92
N GLY A 115 -14.87 6.68 -11.89
CA GLY A 115 -13.90 7.48 -11.13
C GLY A 115 -13.80 7.12 -9.63
N MET A 116 -14.51 6.10 -9.16
CA MET A 116 -14.47 5.66 -7.75
C MET A 116 -13.33 4.68 -7.45
N THR A 117 -12.50 4.34 -8.44
CA THR A 117 -11.40 3.38 -8.30
C THR A 117 -10.43 3.73 -7.19
N ILE A 118 -10.04 5.01 -7.09
CA ILE A 118 -9.10 5.48 -6.06
C ILE A 118 -9.71 5.29 -4.66
N LEU A 119 -10.99 5.65 -4.49
CA LEU A 119 -11.69 5.45 -3.22
C LEU A 119 -11.81 3.97 -2.86
N ALA A 120 -12.16 3.12 -3.84
CA ALA A 120 -12.24 1.68 -3.65
C ALA A 120 -10.90 1.09 -3.18
N LEU A 121 -9.78 1.49 -3.80
CA LEU A 121 -8.45 1.06 -3.41
C LEU A 121 -8.06 1.54 -2.00
N ILE A 122 -8.37 2.80 -1.65
CA ILE A 122 -8.13 3.33 -0.30
C ILE A 122 -8.90 2.49 0.74
N LEU A 123 -10.17 2.19 0.50
CA LEU A 123 -10.98 1.39 1.42
C LEU A 123 -10.43 -0.03 1.57
N VAL A 124 -10.08 -0.69 0.46
CA VAL A 124 -9.56 -2.06 0.48
C VAL A 124 -8.24 -2.14 1.22
N TYR A 125 -7.28 -1.26 0.90
CA TYR A 125 -5.97 -1.28 1.56
C TYR A 125 -6.06 -0.88 3.04
N SER A 126 -6.95 0.05 3.38
CA SER A 126 -7.19 0.44 4.77
C SER A 126 -7.82 -0.71 5.58
N ALA A 127 -8.77 -1.44 5.00
CA ALA A 127 -9.37 -2.61 5.63
C ALA A 127 -8.38 -3.77 5.75
N GLY A 128 -7.55 -3.99 4.71
CA GLY A 128 -6.53 -5.04 4.68
C GLY A 128 -5.44 -4.88 5.74
N SER A 129 -5.21 -3.67 6.23
CA SER A 129 -4.25 -3.42 7.31
C SER A 129 -4.72 -3.90 8.69
N GLY A 130 -5.96 -4.41 8.78
CA GLY A 130 -6.57 -4.86 10.05
C GLY A 130 -5.73 -5.87 10.84
N ALA A 131 -4.99 -6.77 10.17
CA ALA A 131 -4.08 -7.69 10.85
C ALA A 131 -2.91 -6.99 11.57
N GLY A 132 -2.54 -5.78 11.17
CA GLY A 132 -1.49 -4.97 11.80
C GLY A 132 -1.76 -4.64 13.28
N PHE A 133 -3.04 -4.67 13.71
CA PHE A 133 -3.35 -4.42 15.12
C PHE A 133 -2.75 -5.47 16.07
N TYR A 134 -2.48 -6.69 15.61
CA TYR A 134 -1.83 -7.72 16.45
C TYR A 134 -0.41 -7.32 16.85
N VAL A 135 0.37 -6.81 15.89
CA VAL A 135 1.73 -6.38 16.15
C VAL A 135 1.72 -5.16 17.07
N MET A 136 0.87 -4.19 16.79
CA MET A 136 0.69 -3.01 17.64
C MET A 136 0.21 -3.36 19.05
N LYS A 137 -0.78 -4.26 19.17
CA LYS A 137 -1.26 -4.77 20.44
C LYS A 137 -0.15 -5.49 21.21
N GLY A 138 0.61 -6.36 20.53
CA GLY A 138 1.74 -7.05 21.15
C GLY A 138 2.74 -6.08 21.79
N TYR A 139 3.04 -4.99 21.09
CA TYR A 139 3.87 -3.92 21.65
C TYR A 139 3.19 -3.20 22.82
N MET A 140 1.91 -2.84 22.72
CA MET A 140 1.18 -2.21 23.83
C MET A 140 1.09 -3.10 25.06
N ASP A 141 1.04 -4.41 24.91
CA ASP A 141 1.02 -5.36 26.02
C ASP A 141 2.36 -5.41 26.78
N THR A 142 3.47 -4.97 26.20
CA THR A 142 4.76 -4.84 26.88
C THR A 142 4.83 -3.63 27.81
N ILE A 143 3.94 -2.66 27.64
CA ILE A 143 3.87 -1.46 28.48
C ILE A 143 3.16 -1.83 29.79
N PRO A 144 3.78 -1.63 30.96
CA PRO A 144 3.18 -2.00 32.25
C PRO A 144 1.84 -1.31 32.50
N ASN A 145 0.84 -2.06 32.96
CA ASN A 145 -0.48 -1.49 33.30
C ASN A 145 -0.42 -0.50 34.48
N SER A 146 0.61 -0.60 35.32
CA SER A 146 0.84 0.34 36.43
C SER A 146 0.95 1.79 35.98
N LEU A 147 1.40 2.06 34.74
CA LEU A 147 1.43 3.41 34.18
C LEU A 147 0.01 3.95 33.97
N ASP A 148 -0.89 3.10 33.45
CA ASP A 148 -2.29 3.48 33.25
C ASP A 148 -2.99 3.71 34.60
N GLU A 149 -2.73 2.82 35.59
CA GLU A 149 -3.29 2.91 36.93
C GLU A 149 -2.82 4.15 37.68
N ALA A 150 -1.53 4.45 37.66
CA ALA A 150 -0.97 5.67 38.23
C ALA A 150 -1.60 6.94 37.64
N ALA A 151 -1.71 6.99 36.32
CA ALA A 151 -2.32 8.13 35.62
C ALA A 151 -3.81 8.30 35.97
N ILE A 152 -4.55 7.21 36.19
CA ILE A 152 -5.95 7.27 36.61
C ILE A 152 -6.05 7.76 38.07
N LEU A 153 -5.12 7.36 38.92
CA LEU A 153 -5.05 7.86 40.31
C LEU A 153 -4.73 9.36 40.34
N ASP A 154 -3.92 9.84 39.39
CA ASP A 154 -3.64 11.27 39.20
C ASP A 154 -4.80 12.05 38.58
N GLY A 155 -5.96 11.39 38.36
CA GLY A 155 -7.17 12.03 37.83
C GLY A 155 -7.27 12.08 36.30
N CYS A 156 -6.41 11.37 35.57
CA CYS A 156 -6.51 11.31 34.11
C CYS A 156 -7.71 10.45 33.67
N THR A 157 -8.42 10.93 32.67
CA THR A 157 -9.42 10.11 31.95
C THR A 157 -8.75 9.07 31.06
N ARG A 158 -9.44 7.98 30.71
CA ARG A 158 -8.91 6.95 29.80
C ARG A 158 -8.44 7.50 28.45
N SER A 159 -9.12 8.51 27.93
CA SER A 159 -8.71 9.20 26.70
C SER A 159 -7.39 9.94 26.91
N GLN A 160 -7.21 10.60 28.06
CA GLN A 160 -5.94 11.29 28.37
C GLN A 160 -4.79 10.30 28.53
N VAL A 161 -5.02 9.15 29.17
CA VAL A 161 -4.04 8.07 29.26
C VAL A 161 -3.61 7.61 27.86
N PHE A 162 -4.57 7.38 26.97
CA PHE A 162 -4.26 6.99 25.60
C PHE A 162 -3.41 8.04 24.87
N TRP A 163 -3.88 9.30 24.82
CA TRP A 163 -3.23 10.34 24.01
C TRP A 163 -1.92 10.85 24.61
N LYS A 164 -1.84 10.97 25.95
CA LYS A 164 -0.69 11.59 26.62
C LYS A 164 0.39 10.61 27.07
N ILE A 165 0.03 9.33 27.28
CA ILE A 165 0.95 8.32 27.84
C ILE A 165 1.22 7.21 26.84
N ILE A 166 0.19 6.47 26.43
CA ILE A 166 0.37 5.27 25.60
C ILE A 166 0.84 5.63 24.20
N LEU A 167 0.20 6.59 23.54
CA LEU A 167 0.52 6.97 22.17
C LEU A 167 1.97 7.47 22.00
N PRO A 168 2.52 8.33 22.87
CA PRO A 168 3.93 8.73 22.81
C PRO A 168 4.91 7.57 22.99
N ILE A 169 4.61 6.60 23.84
CA ILE A 169 5.44 5.40 24.05
C ILE A 169 5.39 4.52 22.78
N CYS A 170 4.25 4.46 22.11
CA CYS A 170 4.06 3.67 20.90
C CYS A 170 4.65 4.30 19.62
N LYS A 171 5.30 5.47 19.68
CA LYS A 171 5.87 6.15 18.49
C LYS A 171 6.65 5.23 17.54
N PRO A 172 7.58 4.36 18.00
CA PRO A 172 8.33 3.48 17.09
C PRO A 172 7.41 2.57 16.27
N MET A 173 6.37 2.03 16.91
CA MET A 173 5.41 1.14 16.25
C MET A 173 4.44 1.89 15.35
N ILE A 174 4.12 3.14 15.67
CA ILE A 174 3.34 4.02 14.79
C ILE A 174 4.09 4.27 13.50
N VAL A 175 5.39 4.60 13.60
CA VAL A 175 6.24 4.81 12.42
C VAL A 175 6.33 3.53 11.57
N TYR A 176 6.55 2.37 12.21
CA TYR A 176 6.52 1.08 11.53
C TYR A 176 5.21 0.86 10.76
N GLN A 177 4.06 1.02 11.44
CA GLN A 177 2.75 0.84 10.83
C GLN A 177 2.50 1.82 9.68
N ALA A 178 2.93 3.07 9.84
CA ALA A 178 2.82 4.09 8.81
C ALA A 178 3.61 3.72 7.56
N ILE A 179 4.86 3.26 7.72
CA ILE A 179 5.72 2.83 6.60
C ILE A 179 5.07 1.65 5.87
N VAL A 180 4.65 0.61 6.60
CA VAL A 180 4.04 -0.59 6.00
C VAL A 180 2.75 -0.24 5.23
N SER A 181 1.88 0.57 5.84
CA SER A 181 0.62 0.98 5.21
C SER A 181 0.82 1.91 4.01
N PHE A 182 1.86 2.76 4.05
CA PHE A 182 2.20 3.64 2.94
C PHE A 182 2.79 2.88 1.75
N LEU A 183 3.64 1.88 2.01
CA LEU A 183 4.30 1.10 0.96
C LEU A 183 3.37 0.08 0.29
N GLY A 184 2.33 -0.38 0.98
CA GLY A 184 1.39 -1.38 0.44
C GLY A 184 0.88 -1.08 -0.96
N PRO A 185 0.26 0.08 -1.23
CA PRO A 185 -0.24 0.45 -2.56
C PRO A 185 0.82 0.57 -3.64
N TRP A 186 2.10 0.80 -3.28
CA TRP A 186 3.22 0.89 -4.24
C TRP A 186 3.66 -0.48 -4.75
N LEU A 187 3.41 -1.53 -3.98
CA LEU A 187 3.88 -2.89 -4.26
C LEU A 187 2.78 -3.79 -4.83
N ASP A 188 1.51 -3.46 -4.61
CA ASP A 188 0.40 -4.29 -5.05
C ASP A 188 -0.13 -3.88 -6.43
N PHE A 189 0.04 -4.77 -7.40
CA PHE A 189 -0.58 -4.64 -8.73
C PHE A 189 -1.84 -5.49 -8.88
N VAL A 190 -2.02 -6.54 -8.09
CA VAL A 190 -3.09 -7.53 -8.27
C VAL A 190 -4.45 -6.90 -8.00
N MET A 191 -4.62 -6.28 -6.84
CA MET A 191 -5.87 -5.61 -6.48
C MET A 191 -6.13 -4.41 -7.39
N ALA A 192 -5.09 -3.61 -7.68
CA ALA A 192 -5.19 -2.49 -8.59
C ALA A 192 -5.67 -2.93 -9.99
N LYS A 193 -5.16 -4.07 -10.53
CA LYS A 193 -5.56 -4.62 -11.83
C LYS A 193 -7.02 -5.07 -11.85
N VAL A 194 -7.50 -5.64 -10.75
CA VAL A 194 -8.88 -6.13 -10.67
C VAL A 194 -9.89 -4.98 -10.60
N ILE A 195 -9.53 -3.88 -9.92
CA ILE A 195 -10.44 -2.75 -9.67
C ILE A 195 -10.32 -1.67 -10.76
N ALA A 196 -9.10 -1.29 -11.18
CA ALA A 196 -8.88 -0.26 -12.17
C ALA A 196 -9.31 -0.69 -13.57
N ARG A 197 -10.21 0.09 -14.17
CA ARG A 197 -10.78 -0.19 -15.51
C ARG A 197 -10.23 0.71 -16.59
N THR A 198 -9.83 1.91 -16.23
CA THR A 198 -9.34 2.92 -17.17
C THR A 198 -7.88 3.27 -16.89
N GLN A 199 -7.16 3.64 -17.93
CA GLN A 199 -5.74 4.01 -17.82
C GLN A 199 -5.51 5.20 -16.89
N SER A 200 -6.54 6.06 -16.76
CA SER A 200 -6.51 7.20 -15.82
C SER A 200 -6.44 6.80 -14.35
N ASP A 201 -6.86 5.59 -14.02
CA ASP A 201 -6.98 5.09 -12.64
C ASP A 201 -5.81 4.17 -12.25
N TYR A 202 -4.88 3.92 -13.17
CA TYR A 202 -3.76 3.03 -12.91
C TYR A 202 -2.85 3.54 -11.81
N THR A 203 -2.35 2.61 -11.01
CA THR A 203 -1.25 2.80 -10.06
C THR A 203 0.09 2.57 -10.73
N VAL A 204 1.18 3.03 -10.09
CA VAL A 204 2.54 2.79 -10.59
C VAL A 204 2.83 1.29 -10.74
N ALA A 205 2.49 0.48 -9.72
CA ALA A 205 2.70 -0.97 -9.76
C ALA A 205 1.97 -1.63 -10.94
N LEU A 206 0.70 -1.25 -11.16
CA LEU A 206 -0.09 -1.75 -12.29
C LEU A 206 0.48 -1.28 -13.62
N GLY A 207 0.87 -0.01 -13.74
CA GLY A 207 1.48 0.53 -14.95
C GLY A 207 2.78 -0.18 -15.31
N LEU A 208 3.69 -0.36 -14.36
CA LEU A 208 4.94 -1.09 -14.56
C LEU A 208 4.71 -2.56 -14.97
N TRP A 209 3.68 -3.20 -14.43
CA TRP A 209 3.34 -4.57 -14.81
C TRP A 209 2.79 -4.66 -16.24
N LEU A 210 2.06 -3.64 -16.73
CA LEU A 210 1.50 -3.61 -18.08
C LEU A 210 2.52 -3.16 -19.15
N MET A 211 3.58 -2.44 -18.77
CA MET A 211 4.60 -1.94 -19.71
C MET A 211 5.17 -3.02 -20.64
N PRO A 212 5.69 -4.17 -20.18
CA PRO A 212 6.26 -5.19 -21.04
C PRO A 212 5.27 -5.72 -22.08
N VAL A 213 4.00 -5.84 -21.69
CA VAL A 213 2.92 -6.33 -22.57
C VAL A 213 2.65 -5.32 -23.70
N SER A 214 2.60 -4.03 -23.39
CA SER A 214 2.40 -2.97 -24.38
C SER A 214 3.55 -2.88 -25.36
N TYR A 215 4.80 -2.98 -24.91
CA TYR A 215 5.98 -2.93 -25.76
C TYR A 215 6.09 -4.15 -26.69
N THR A 216 5.71 -5.34 -26.23
CA THR A 216 5.73 -6.54 -27.10
C THR A 216 4.68 -6.47 -28.19
N HIS A 217 3.49 -5.95 -27.89
CA HIS A 217 2.45 -5.75 -28.91
C HIS A 217 2.82 -4.68 -29.94
N LEU A 218 3.40 -3.55 -29.53
CA LEU A 218 3.85 -2.50 -30.44
C LEU A 218 4.95 -3.01 -31.39
N ARG A 219 5.94 -3.75 -30.89
CA ARG A 219 6.99 -4.35 -31.73
C ARG A 219 6.45 -5.42 -32.68
N ALA A 220 5.47 -6.22 -32.26
CA ALA A 220 4.83 -7.19 -33.15
C ALA A 220 4.09 -6.50 -34.32
N HIS A 221 3.43 -5.36 -34.07
CA HIS A 221 2.80 -4.58 -35.14
C HIS A 221 3.82 -3.89 -36.06
N GLU A 222 4.95 -3.44 -35.55
CA GLU A 222 6.00 -2.85 -36.38
C GLU A 222 6.66 -3.91 -37.29
N THR A 223 6.96 -5.09 -36.78
CA THR A 223 7.51 -6.20 -37.59
C THR A 223 6.57 -6.69 -38.68
N LEU A 224 5.25 -6.70 -38.42
CA LEU A 224 4.23 -7.05 -39.42
C LEU A 224 4.04 -5.97 -40.49
N ARG A 225 4.52 -4.74 -40.29
CA ARG A 225 4.44 -3.62 -41.24
C ARG A 225 5.63 -3.59 -42.23
N TYR A 226 6.70 -4.34 -41.91
CA TYR A 226 7.92 -4.47 -42.72
C TYR A 226 8.02 -5.83 -43.43
N LEU A 227 7.01 -6.70 -43.33
CA LEU A 227 6.78 -7.91 -44.12
C LEU A 227 5.68 -7.67 -45.13
#